data_fb6f53bd88a4687fc377291fbbdc7509
#
_entry.id   fb6f53bd88a4687fc377291fbbdc7509
#
_cell.length_a   1.000
_cell.length_b   1.000
_cell.length_c   1.000
_cell.angle_alpha   90.00
_cell.angle_beta   90.00
_cell.angle_gamma   90.00
#
_symmetry.space_group_name_H-M   'P 1'
#
loop_
_entity.id
_entity.type
_entity.pdbx_description
1 polymer ?
#
loop_
_entity_poly.entity_id
_entity_poly.type
_entity_poly.pdbx_seq_one_letter_code
_entity_poly.pdbx_strand_id
1 'polypeptide(L)'
;MSNIVLAITGGIAAYKSAIFARLLIKAGFNVRVIMTTGAQAFITPLTLQALTGNEVHISLLDEQAEAGMGHIELAKWADLIVIAPASANTLARLAMGMADDLLTTVCLATTAPVIVAPAMNQQMWAHPAVNLNVQTLGDMNYHVIQPASGEQACGDVGAGRLPEPEQLLAEVLLFNAMQTTPQLLAGKRVVITAGPTVEAIDPVRYLSNHSTGKMGFALARACVAAGAEVILITGGKVALPTPLKVTRIDVLSAQEMLTAAQQCVDGTHSELQYISEDEHDHDHDHHDHSHSHDHHGDCDCGDEQDVVTTSTDDSVRVADIFIATAAVADYRTEEAAPQKIKKTQDAMMLNLVKNPDILATISLAHPELFVVGFAAETQDVEHYARGKLISKNLDLIACNDVSRADIGFASDDNAMQVFFSERYENDSVMLEKASKDKIAEQLASIIGETVWQRHNS
;
A
#
# COMPACT_ATOMS: atom_id res chain seq x y z
N MET A 1 -17.37 14.90 3.97
CA MET A 1 -17.29 13.64 4.73
C MET A 1 -18.04 12.61 3.94
N SER A 2 -17.42 11.49 3.60
CA SER A 2 -18.11 10.42 2.87
C SER A 2 -18.93 9.55 3.81
N ASN A 3 -20.08 9.09 3.34
CA ASN A 3 -21.02 8.27 4.06
C ASN A 3 -20.74 6.78 3.80
N ILE A 4 -20.51 6.01 4.83
CA ILE A 4 -20.25 4.56 4.73
C ILE A 4 -21.38 3.76 5.34
N VAL A 5 -21.93 2.83 4.57
CA VAL A 5 -22.75 1.74 5.14
C VAL A 5 -21.82 0.57 5.44
N LEU A 6 -21.60 0.30 6.74
CA LEU A 6 -20.89 -0.86 7.21
C LEU A 6 -21.85 -2.03 7.44
N ALA A 7 -21.75 -3.07 6.63
CA ALA A 7 -22.56 -4.27 6.76
C ALA A 7 -21.78 -5.39 7.46
N ILE A 8 -22.41 -6.02 8.44
CA ILE A 8 -21.78 -7.07 9.26
C ILE A 8 -22.58 -8.36 9.08
N THR A 9 -21.89 -9.43 8.70
CA THR A 9 -22.52 -10.75 8.48
C THR A 9 -22.09 -11.76 9.54
N GLY A 10 -22.71 -12.93 9.53
CA GLY A 10 -22.51 -13.96 10.56
C GLY A 10 -21.13 -14.62 10.51
N GLY A 11 -20.42 -14.54 11.61
CA GLY A 11 -19.12 -15.17 11.82
C GLY A 11 -18.43 -14.63 13.05
N ILE A 12 -17.52 -15.42 13.64
CA ILE A 12 -16.78 -15.00 14.85
C ILE A 12 -16.04 -13.67 14.64
N ALA A 13 -15.54 -13.40 13.43
CA ALA A 13 -14.83 -12.18 13.09
C ALA A 13 -15.66 -10.89 13.21
N ALA A 14 -16.96 -10.98 13.43
CA ALA A 14 -17.85 -9.81 13.63
C ALA A 14 -17.42 -8.92 14.81
N TYR A 15 -16.70 -9.44 15.82
CA TYR A 15 -16.18 -8.62 16.90
C TYR A 15 -15.17 -7.54 16.41
N LYS A 16 -14.39 -7.85 15.36
CA LYS A 16 -13.45 -6.88 14.76
C LYS A 16 -14.17 -5.68 14.13
N SER A 17 -15.39 -5.88 13.67
CA SER A 17 -16.19 -4.81 13.02
C SER A 17 -16.55 -3.68 13.99
N ALA A 18 -16.62 -3.96 15.30
CA ALA A 18 -16.82 -2.92 16.32
C ALA A 18 -15.61 -1.96 16.40
N ILE A 19 -14.40 -2.51 16.37
CA ILE A 19 -13.14 -1.73 16.32
C ILE A 19 -13.07 -0.97 15.01
N PHE A 20 -13.35 -1.65 13.91
CA PHE A 20 -13.32 -1.08 12.55
C PHE A 20 -14.29 0.08 12.39
N ALA A 21 -15.55 -0.05 12.87
CA ALA A 21 -16.53 1.05 12.88
C ALA A 21 -15.97 2.30 13.61
N ARG A 22 -15.33 2.10 14.76
CA ARG A 22 -14.70 3.20 15.51
C ARG A 22 -13.54 3.84 14.75
N LEU A 23 -12.74 3.04 14.05
CA LEU A 23 -11.64 3.55 13.22
C LEU A 23 -12.14 4.37 12.03
N LEU A 24 -13.21 3.93 11.36
CA LEU A 24 -13.86 4.68 10.28
C LEU A 24 -14.34 6.05 10.75
N ILE A 25 -15.03 6.11 11.89
CA ILE A 25 -15.50 7.38 12.48
C ILE A 25 -14.32 8.29 12.83
N LYS A 26 -13.26 7.73 13.41
CA LYS A 26 -12.05 8.47 13.78
C LYS A 26 -11.30 9.02 12.54
N ALA A 27 -11.42 8.33 11.41
CA ALA A 27 -10.92 8.78 10.11
C ALA A 27 -11.82 9.83 9.43
N GLY A 28 -12.94 10.21 10.04
CA GLY A 28 -13.83 11.28 9.57
C GLY A 28 -14.99 10.82 8.68
N PHE A 29 -15.29 9.51 8.63
CA PHE A 29 -16.46 9.00 7.91
C PHE A 29 -17.73 9.07 8.75
N ASN A 30 -18.88 9.26 8.08
CA ASN A 30 -20.19 9.02 8.66
C ASN A 30 -20.54 7.54 8.48
N VAL A 31 -20.84 6.83 9.56
CA VAL A 31 -21.06 5.37 9.50
C VAL A 31 -22.47 5.02 9.93
N ARG A 32 -23.26 4.36 9.04
CA ARG A 32 -24.49 3.63 9.37
C ARG A 32 -24.22 2.14 9.28
N VAL A 33 -24.89 1.33 10.11
CA VAL A 33 -24.60 -0.11 10.20
C VAL A 33 -25.81 -0.93 9.78
N ILE A 34 -25.56 -1.94 8.94
CA ILE A 34 -26.50 -3.03 8.65
C ILE A 34 -25.98 -4.30 9.33
N MET A 35 -26.84 -5.03 10.03
CA MET A 35 -26.50 -6.34 10.58
C MET A 35 -27.44 -7.41 10.07
N THR A 36 -26.88 -8.48 9.49
CA THR A 36 -27.67 -9.66 9.16
C THR A 36 -28.11 -10.40 10.42
N THR A 37 -29.16 -11.22 10.33
CA THR A 37 -29.61 -12.07 11.44
C THR A 37 -28.46 -12.95 11.99
N GLY A 38 -27.60 -13.47 11.10
CA GLY A 38 -26.44 -14.24 11.53
C GLY A 38 -25.39 -13.44 12.31
N ALA A 39 -25.23 -12.14 12.02
CA ALA A 39 -24.30 -11.27 12.73
C ALA A 39 -24.72 -11.05 14.19
N GLN A 40 -26.02 -10.94 14.44
CA GLN A 40 -26.58 -10.68 15.77
C GLN A 40 -26.32 -11.83 16.77
N ALA A 41 -26.00 -13.03 16.28
CA ALA A 41 -25.59 -14.14 17.15
C ALA A 41 -24.16 -13.98 17.72
N PHE A 42 -23.32 -13.13 17.10
CA PHE A 42 -21.92 -12.93 17.51
C PHE A 42 -21.66 -11.59 18.18
N ILE A 43 -22.42 -10.55 17.80
CA ILE A 43 -22.31 -9.20 18.36
C ILE A 43 -23.71 -8.56 18.36
N THR A 44 -24.02 -7.77 19.39
CA THR A 44 -25.34 -7.17 19.48
C THR A 44 -25.45 -5.84 18.71
N PRO A 45 -26.62 -5.49 18.16
CA PRO A 45 -26.85 -4.18 17.55
C PRO A 45 -26.53 -3.01 18.49
N LEU A 46 -26.82 -3.16 19.78
CA LEU A 46 -26.56 -2.14 20.80
C LEU A 46 -25.07 -1.76 20.87
N THR A 47 -24.15 -2.72 20.65
CA THR A 47 -22.72 -2.43 20.63
C THR A 47 -22.38 -1.45 19.50
N LEU A 48 -22.88 -1.70 18.30
CA LEU A 48 -22.61 -0.87 17.11
C LEU A 48 -23.33 0.49 17.22
N GLN A 49 -24.54 0.53 17.74
CA GLN A 49 -25.29 1.77 18.03
C GLN A 49 -24.54 2.67 19.00
N ALA A 50 -24.02 2.11 20.10
CA ALA A 50 -23.25 2.87 21.08
C ALA A 50 -21.92 3.43 20.50
N LEU A 51 -21.27 2.69 19.57
CA LEU A 51 -20.01 3.10 18.96
C LEU A 51 -20.20 4.13 17.84
N THR A 52 -21.26 4.01 17.04
CA THR A 52 -21.51 4.87 15.89
C THR A 52 -22.39 6.08 16.20
N GLY A 53 -23.17 6.02 17.29
CA GLY A 53 -24.18 7.01 17.61
C GLY A 53 -25.40 6.96 16.69
N ASN A 54 -25.48 5.98 15.78
CA ASN A 54 -26.56 5.79 14.81
C ASN A 54 -27.31 4.50 15.08
N GLU A 55 -28.59 4.47 14.69
CA GLU A 55 -29.39 3.25 14.73
C GLU A 55 -28.79 2.17 13.83
N VAL A 56 -28.90 0.91 14.25
CA VAL A 56 -28.44 -0.25 13.49
C VAL A 56 -29.62 -0.88 12.74
N HIS A 57 -29.51 -0.97 11.43
CA HIS A 57 -30.55 -1.51 10.57
C HIS A 57 -30.44 -3.04 10.50
N ILE A 58 -31.52 -3.76 10.85
CA ILE A 58 -31.49 -5.24 10.98
C ILE A 58 -32.56 -5.95 10.15
N SER A 59 -33.57 -5.25 9.68
CA SER A 59 -34.71 -5.83 8.95
C SER A 59 -34.97 -5.07 7.66
N LEU A 60 -35.34 -5.82 6.62
CA LEU A 60 -35.81 -5.23 5.37
C LEU A 60 -37.22 -4.62 5.54
N LEU A 61 -38.04 -5.26 6.37
CA LEU A 61 -39.42 -4.88 6.67
C LEU A 61 -39.47 -4.32 8.11
N ASP A 62 -39.02 -3.11 8.31
CA ASP A 62 -39.12 -2.37 9.57
C ASP A 62 -40.25 -1.39 9.47
N GLU A 63 -41.32 -1.60 10.23
CA GLU A 63 -42.55 -0.77 10.20
C GLU A 63 -42.24 0.70 10.52
N GLN A 64 -41.22 1.00 11.31
CA GLN A 64 -40.81 2.38 11.64
C GLN A 64 -39.98 3.02 10.53
N ALA A 65 -39.22 2.24 9.80
CA ALA A 65 -38.39 2.68 8.65
C ALA A 65 -39.15 2.64 7.31
N GLU A 66 -40.21 1.83 7.19
CA GLU A 66 -41.00 1.67 5.95
C GLU A 66 -41.76 2.91 5.50
N ALA A 67 -42.02 3.87 6.36
CA ALA A 67 -42.63 5.15 5.96
C ALA A 67 -41.81 5.91 4.90
N GLY A 68 -40.54 5.52 4.67
CA GLY A 68 -39.62 6.15 3.73
C GLY A 68 -38.88 5.19 2.77
N MET A 69 -39.28 3.89 2.65
CA MET A 69 -38.47 2.91 1.88
C MET A 69 -36.99 2.84 2.37
N GLY A 70 -36.79 2.43 3.63
CA GLY A 70 -35.51 2.49 4.35
C GLY A 70 -34.31 1.89 3.61
N HIS A 71 -34.50 0.79 2.84
CA HIS A 71 -33.44 0.20 2.01
C HIS A 71 -33.02 1.12 0.84
N ILE A 72 -33.95 1.84 0.21
CA ILE A 72 -33.65 2.81 -0.86
C ILE A 72 -32.97 4.05 -0.26
N GLU A 73 -33.38 4.49 0.94
CA GLU A 73 -32.73 5.61 1.62
C GLU A 73 -31.26 5.26 1.95
N LEU A 74 -30.99 4.07 2.50
CA LEU A 74 -29.63 3.61 2.78
C LEU A 74 -28.78 3.48 1.50
N ALA A 75 -29.37 2.90 0.43
CA ALA A 75 -28.70 2.75 -0.85
C ALA A 75 -28.30 4.09 -1.48
N LYS A 76 -29.14 5.13 -1.36
CA LYS A 76 -28.88 6.49 -1.85
C LYS A 76 -27.98 7.29 -0.92
N TRP A 77 -28.02 7.03 0.38
CA TRP A 77 -27.22 7.74 1.37
C TRP A 77 -25.73 7.33 1.33
N ALA A 78 -25.45 6.08 0.97
CA ALA A 78 -24.10 5.54 0.94
C ALA A 78 -23.28 6.13 -0.21
N ASP A 79 -22.10 6.66 0.10
CA ASP A 79 -21.04 6.93 -0.88
C ASP A 79 -20.16 5.68 -1.07
N LEU A 80 -20.16 4.76 -0.09
CA LEU A 80 -19.45 3.50 -0.09
C LEU A 80 -20.17 2.47 0.79
N ILE A 81 -20.26 1.23 0.34
CA ILE A 81 -20.70 0.10 1.18
C ILE A 81 -19.50 -0.77 1.50
N VAL A 82 -19.32 -1.14 2.76
CA VAL A 82 -18.25 -2.04 3.22
C VAL A 82 -18.86 -3.22 3.95
N ILE A 83 -18.67 -4.43 3.45
CA ILE A 83 -19.18 -5.67 4.05
C ILE A 83 -18.01 -6.36 4.78
N ALA A 84 -17.94 -6.21 6.09
CA ALA A 84 -16.86 -6.73 6.92
C ALA A 84 -17.37 -7.22 8.30
N PRO A 85 -17.32 -8.54 8.58
CA PRO A 85 -16.95 -9.64 7.69
C PRO A 85 -18.02 -9.98 6.68
N ALA A 86 -17.61 -10.56 5.53
CA ALA A 86 -18.51 -11.19 4.56
C ALA A 86 -18.40 -12.73 4.66
N SER A 87 -19.50 -13.38 5.05
CA SER A 87 -19.56 -14.86 5.09
C SER A 87 -19.66 -15.47 3.69
N ALA A 88 -19.29 -16.74 3.54
CA ALA A 88 -19.44 -17.47 2.29
C ALA A 88 -20.91 -17.45 1.77
N ASN A 89 -21.89 -17.52 2.68
CA ASN A 89 -23.30 -17.39 2.33
C ASN A 89 -23.61 -16.01 1.73
N THR A 90 -23.06 -14.93 2.31
CA THR A 90 -23.25 -13.58 1.78
C THR A 90 -22.61 -13.40 0.42
N LEU A 91 -21.39 -13.95 0.20
CA LEU A 91 -20.74 -13.91 -1.11
C LEU A 91 -21.60 -14.59 -2.19
N ALA A 92 -22.12 -15.78 -1.89
CA ALA A 92 -22.97 -16.52 -2.81
C ALA A 92 -24.26 -15.74 -3.16
N ARG A 93 -24.92 -15.14 -2.16
CA ARG A 93 -26.17 -14.38 -2.34
C ARG A 93 -25.95 -13.13 -3.19
N LEU A 94 -24.85 -12.40 -2.95
CA LEU A 94 -24.48 -11.23 -3.74
C LEU A 94 -24.14 -11.62 -5.18
N ALA A 95 -23.33 -12.66 -5.37
CA ALA A 95 -22.94 -13.15 -6.69
C ALA A 95 -24.16 -13.65 -7.54
N MET A 96 -25.21 -14.14 -6.88
CA MET A 96 -26.45 -14.59 -7.52
C MET A 96 -27.51 -13.49 -7.65
N GLY A 97 -27.24 -12.25 -7.20
CA GLY A 97 -28.18 -11.13 -7.27
C GLY A 97 -29.45 -11.34 -6.39
N MET A 98 -29.33 -12.04 -5.26
CA MET A 98 -30.46 -12.21 -4.33
C MET A 98 -30.77 -10.93 -3.58
N ALA A 99 -32.06 -10.71 -3.24
CA ALA A 99 -32.55 -9.56 -2.49
C ALA A 99 -33.55 -9.99 -1.41
N ASP A 100 -33.18 -10.99 -0.62
CA ASP A 100 -34.03 -11.62 0.39
C ASP A 100 -33.74 -11.17 1.82
N ASP A 101 -32.77 -10.24 1.98
CA ASP A 101 -32.52 -9.50 3.22
C ASP A 101 -32.17 -8.02 2.94
N LEU A 102 -32.05 -7.22 4.00
CA LEU A 102 -31.76 -5.81 3.89
C LEU A 102 -30.42 -5.53 3.19
N LEU A 103 -29.37 -6.27 3.55
CA LEU A 103 -28.03 -6.06 2.99
C LEU A 103 -28.00 -6.31 1.47
N THR A 104 -28.47 -7.47 1.04
CA THR A 104 -28.46 -7.85 -0.39
C THR A 104 -29.38 -6.94 -1.21
N THR A 105 -30.51 -6.50 -0.63
CA THR A 105 -31.43 -5.54 -1.27
C THR A 105 -30.77 -4.17 -1.44
N VAL A 106 -30.08 -3.66 -0.41
CA VAL A 106 -29.34 -2.38 -0.47
C VAL A 106 -28.22 -2.46 -1.52
N CYS A 107 -27.47 -3.57 -1.58
CA CYS A 107 -26.42 -3.78 -2.58
C CYS A 107 -26.95 -3.79 -4.02
N LEU A 108 -28.14 -4.31 -4.27
CA LEU A 108 -28.77 -4.25 -5.60
C LEU A 108 -29.34 -2.87 -5.95
N ALA A 109 -29.74 -2.08 -4.94
CA ALA A 109 -30.38 -0.78 -5.14
C ALA A 109 -29.37 0.39 -5.19
N THR A 110 -28.11 0.17 -4.81
CA THR A 110 -27.10 1.23 -4.74
C THR A 110 -26.37 1.46 -6.04
N THR A 111 -25.89 2.69 -6.25
CA THR A 111 -24.87 3.06 -7.26
C THR A 111 -23.51 3.27 -6.61
N ALA A 112 -23.43 3.23 -5.28
CA ALA A 112 -22.17 3.36 -4.56
C ALA A 112 -21.30 2.10 -4.77
N PRO A 113 -19.98 2.23 -4.84
CA PRO A 113 -19.08 1.08 -4.88
C PRO A 113 -19.22 0.21 -3.62
N VAL A 114 -18.92 -1.08 -3.77
CA VAL A 114 -19.03 -2.04 -2.67
C VAL A 114 -17.68 -2.73 -2.43
N ILE A 115 -17.18 -2.64 -1.20
CA ILE A 115 -16.02 -3.39 -0.72
C ILE A 115 -16.50 -4.59 0.07
N VAL A 116 -15.91 -5.76 -0.20
CA VAL A 116 -16.26 -7.02 0.47
C VAL A 116 -15.01 -7.58 1.13
N ALA A 117 -15.04 -7.81 2.43
CA ALA A 117 -13.96 -8.43 3.20
C ALA A 117 -14.36 -9.83 3.67
N PRO A 118 -14.02 -10.91 2.93
CA PRO A 118 -14.38 -12.27 3.27
C PRO A 118 -13.75 -12.72 4.60
N ALA A 119 -14.52 -13.53 5.36
CA ALA A 119 -14.01 -14.22 6.53
C ALA A 119 -14.70 -15.57 6.72
N MET A 120 -13.91 -16.65 6.68
CA MET A 120 -14.40 -18.03 6.79
C MET A 120 -13.24 -18.99 7.11
N ASN A 121 -13.56 -20.25 7.36
CA ASN A 121 -12.54 -21.30 7.48
C ASN A 121 -11.73 -21.42 6.19
N GLN A 122 -10.44 -21.79 6.30
CA GLN A 122 -9.52 -21.92 5.17
C GLN A 122 -10.02 -22.89 4.07
N GLN A 123 -10.62 -24.01 4.45
CA GLN A 123 -11.17 -24.99 3.48
C GLN A 123 -12.38 -24.41 2.73
N MET A 124 -13.20 -23.61 3.43
CA MET A 124 -14.30 -22.89 2.78
C MET A 124 -13.76 -21.85 1.79
N TRP A 125 -12.68 -21.12 2.18
CA TRP A 125 -12.05 -20.14 1.30
C TRP A 125 -11.45 -20.78 0.05
N ALA A 126 -10.79 -21.95 0.19
CA ALA A 126 -10.20 -22.69 -0.91
C ALA A 126 -11.26 -23.42 -1.79
N HIS A 127 -12.54 -23.48 -1.36
CA HIS A 127 -13.55 -24.22 -2.07
C HIS A 127 -13.88 -23.58 -3.44
N PRO A 128 -13.94 -24.38 -4.55
CA PRO A 128 -14.19 -23.85 -5.89
C PRO A 128 -15.44 -22.98 -6.02
N ALA A 129 -16.53 -23.32 -5.32
CA ALA A 129 -17.77 -22.52 -5.34
C ALA A 129 -17.55 -21.11 -4.72
N VAL A 130 -16.71 -20.98 -3.69
CA VAL A 130 -16.40 -19.68 -3.10
C VAL A 130 -15.51 -18.87 -4.03
N ASN A 131 -14.51 -19.51 -4.65
CA ASN A 131 -13.64 -18.87 -5.63
C ASN A 131 -14.45 -18.36 -6.83
N LEU A 132 -15.39 -19.14 -7.34
CA LEU A 132 -16.28 -18.71 -8.42
C LEU A 132 -17.13 -17.49 -8.00
N ASN A 133 -17.70 -17.50 -6.80
CA ASN A 133 -18.48 -16.36 -6.30
C ASN A 133 -17.60 -15.11 -6.18
N VAL A 134 -16.36 -15.23 -5.69
CA VAL A 134 -15.40 -14.11 -5.57
C VAL A 134 -15.06 -13.55 -6.95
N GLN A 135 -14.81 -14.42 -7.94
CA GLN A 135 -14.56 -14.01 -9.31
C GLN A 135 -15.78 -13.27 -9.90
N THR A 136 -16.97 -13.84 -9.75
CA THR A 136 -18.23 -13.22 -10.20
C THR A 136 -18.45 -11.85 -9.59
N LEU A 137 -18.16 -11.68 -8.30
CA LEU A 137 -18.25 -10.38 -7.63
C LEU A 137 -17.21 -9.38 -8.21
N GLY A 138 -15.99 -9.84 -8.51
CA GLY A 138 -14.99 -9.03 -9.19
C GLY A 138 -15.46 -8.55 -10.56
N ASP A 139 -16.05 -9.42 -11.36
CA ASP A 139 -16.62 -9.11 -12.69
C ASP A 139 -17.79 -8.11 -12.59
N MET A 140 -18.50 -8.09 -11.45
CA MET A 140 -19.54 -7.11 -11.11
C MET A 140 -19.00 -5.81 -10.50
N ASN A 141 -17.69 -5.57 -10.53
CA ASN A 141 -17.00 -4.40 -9.95
C ASN A 141 -17.11 -4.29 -8.40
N TYR A 142 -17.33 -5.41 -7.69
CA TYR A 142 -17.11 -5.41 -6.26
C TYR A 142 -15.62 -5.47 -5.95
N HIS A 143 -15.17 -4.64 -5.01
CA HIS A 143 -13.78 -4.72 -4.56
C HIS A 143 -13.64 -5.77 -3.45
N VAL A 144 -13.04 -6.90 -3.76
CA VAL A 144 -12.87 -8.00 -2.79
C VAL A 144 -11.48 -7.89 -2.14
N ILE A 145 -11.46 -7.62 -0.83
CA ILE A 145 -10.23 -7.63 -0.01
C ILE A 145 -9.84 -9.09 0.21
N GLN A 146 -8.57 -9.42 -0.06
CA GLN A 146 -8.07 -10.77 0.21
C GLN A 146 -8.05 -11.04 1.72
N PRO A 147 -8.54 -12.21 2.18
CA PRO A 147 -8.44 -12.56 3.59
C PRO A 147 -6.99 -12.80 4.01
N ALA A 148 -6.69 -12.47 5.26
CA ALA A 148 -5.38 -12.72 5.85
C ALA A 148 -5.16 -14.21 6.11
N SER A 149 -3.89 -14.65 6.06
CA SER A 149 -3.46 -15.98 6.47
C SER A 149 -3.12 -16.01 7.96
N GLY A 150 -3.10 -17.21 8.55
CA GLY A 150 -2.70 -17.45 9.93
C GLY A 150 -3.61 -18.41 10.67
N GLU A 151 -3.36 -18.58 11.97
CA GLU A 151 -4.14 -19.46 12.85
C GLU A 151 -5.58 -18.98 12.98
N GLN A 152 -6.53 -19.87 12.79
CA GLN A 152 -7.98 -19.62 12.89
C GLN A 152 -8.52 -20.07 14.25
N ALA A 153 -9.72 -19.61 14.61
CA ALA A 153 -10.36 -19.94 15.89
C ALA A 153 -10.60 -21.46 16.09
N CYS A 154 -10.60 -22.24 15.01
CA CYS A 154 -10.71 -23.72 15.05
C CYS A 154 -9.34 -24.42 15.20
N GLY A 155 -8.23 -23.68 15.21
CA GLY A 155 -6.86 -24.24 15.27
C GLY A 155 -6.25 -24.51 13.89
N ASP A 156 -7.00 -24.37 12.80
CA ASP A 156 -6.47 -24.51 11.43
C ASP A 156 -5.59 -23.30 11.09
N VAL A 157 -4.58 -23.51 10.23
CA VAL A 157 -3.69 -22.46 9.72
C VAL A 157 -3.90 -22.30 8.22
N GLY A 158 -4.15 -21.09 7.75
CA GLY A 158 -4.35 -20.80 6.32
C GLY A 158 -5.07 -19.49 6.06
N ALA A 159 -5.32 -19.21 4.78
CA ALA A 159 -6.08 -18.04 4.34
C ALA A 159 -7.57 -18.15 4.71
N GLY A 160 -8.20 -17.03 5.05
CA GLY A 160 -9.64 -17.00 5.40
C GLY A 160 -9.96 -16.11 6.59
N ARG A 161 -8.95 -15.54 7.26
CA ARG A 161 -9.14 -14.61 8.37
C ARG A 161 -9.55 -13.22 7.87
N LEU A 162 -10.47 -12.57 8.59
CA LEU A 162 -10.71 -11.14 8.38
C LEU A 162 -9.41 -10.38 8.70
N PRO A 163 -8.91 -9.52 7.79
CA PRO A 163 -7.78 -8.63 8.10
C PRO A 163 -7.98 -7.84 9.39
N GLU A 164 -6.90 -7.35 9.98
CA GLU A 164 -7.01 -6.54 11.19
C GLU A 164 -7.74 -5.22 10.89
N PRO A 165 -8.45 -4.64 11.87
CA PRO A 165 -9.25 -3.44 11.64
C PRO A 165 -8.48 -2.26 11.03
N GLU A 166 -7.19 -2.13 11.36
CA GLU A 166 -6.29 -1.11 10.82
C GLU A 166 -5.97 -1.36 9.33
N GLN A 167 -5.83 -2.63 8.94
CA GLN A 167 -5.63 -3.01 7.53
C GLN A 167 -6.91 -2.78 6.73
N LEU A 168 -8.08 -3.12 7.27
CA LEU A 168 -9.37 -2.81 6.65
C LEU A 168 -9.56 -1.31 6.45
N LEU A 169 -9.18 -0.49 7.44
CA LEU A 169 -9.21 0.96 7.29
C LEU A 169 -8.29 1.44 6.17
N ALA A 170 -7.07 0.91 6.10
CA ALA A 170 -6.12 1.26 5.05
C ALA A 170 -6.65 0.93 3.65
N GLU A 171 -7.31 -0.25 3.49
CA GLU A 171 -7.98 -0.64 2.24
C GLU A 171 -9.10 0.34 1.85
N VAL A 172 -9.97 0.71 2.81
CA VAL A 172 -11.05 1.67 2.57
C VAL A 172 -10.51 3.05 2.20
N LEU A 173 -9.47 3.52 2.89
CA LEU A 173 -8.84 4.82 2.61
C LEU A 173 -8.20 4.84 1.22
N LEU A 174 -7.47 3.77 0.85
CA LEU A 174 -6.88 3.65 -0.48
C LEU A 174 -7.95 3.59 -1.56
N PHE A 175 -8.97 2.75 -1.37
CA PHE A 175 -10.07 2.63 -2.33
C PHE A 175 -10.77 3.98 -2.55
N ASN A 176 -11.10 4.68 -1.47
CA ASN A 176 -11.71 6.01 -1.54
C ASN A 176 -10.79 7.03 -2.22
N ALA A 177 -9.49 7.01 -1.94
CA ALA A 177 -8.51 7.86 -2.60
C ALA A 177 -8.45 7.58 -4.10
N MET A 178 -8.41 6.31 -4.52
CA MET A 178 -8.40 5.92 -5.94
C MET A 178 -9.66 6.38 -6.70
N GLN A 179 -10.84 6.42 -6.02
CA GLN A 179 -12.08 6.91 -6.63
C GLN A 179 -12.12 8.43 -6.78
N THR A 180 -11.44 9.17 -5.91
CA THR A 180 -11.51 10.64 -5.86
C THR A 180 -10.31 11.33 -6.48
N THR A 181 -9.19 10.62 -6.65
CA THR A 181 -7.95 11.16 -7.24
C THR A 181 -7.95 10.99 -8.75
N PRO A 182 -7.65 12.04 -9.53
CA PRO A 182 -7.44 11.90 -10.97
C PRO A 182 -6.34 10.88 -11.28
N GLN A 183 -6.61 9.97 -12.19
CA GLN A 183 -5.72 8.84 -12.52
C GLN A 183 -4.58 9.28 -13.48
N LEU A 184 -3.88 10.36 -13.12
CA LEU A 184 -2.84 11.00 -13.95
C LEU A 184 -1.57 10.15 -14.12
N LEU A 185 -1.37 9.16 -13.25
CA LEU A 185 -0.25 8.22 -13.30
C LEU A 185 -0.67 6.81 -13.72
N ALA A 186 -1.89 6.66 -14.26
CA ALA A 186 -2.37 5.35 -14.71
C ALA A 186 -1.43 4.72 -15.74
N GLY A 187 -1.06 3.45 -15.50
CA GLY A 187 -0.14 2.72 -16.35
C GLY A 187 1.35 3.13 -16.22
N LYS A 188 1.70 4.06 -15.34
CA LYS A 188 3.09 4.46 -15.08
C LYS A 188 3.71 3.64 -13.96
N ARG A 189 4.99 3.25 -14.13
CA ARG A 189 5.82 2.65 -13.08
C ARG A 189 6.65 3.74 -12.42
N VAL A 190 6.51 3.89 -11.11
CA VAL A 190 7.18 4.90 -10.28
C VAL A 190 8.12 4.22 -9.30
N VAL A 191 9.40 4.56 -9.34
CA VAL A 191 10.40 4.13 -8.36
C VAL A 191 10.66 5.29 -7.40
N ILE A 192 10.53 5.03 -6.10
CA ILE A 192 10.69 6.05 -5.04
C ILE A 192 11.77 5.57 -4.07
N THR A 193 12.76 6.42 -3.77
CA THR A 193 13.68 6.17 -2.66
C THR A 193 13.22 6.93 -1.41
N ALA A 194 13.28 6.32 -0.22
CA ALA A 194 12.80 6.90 1.03
C ALA A 194 13.69 6.54 2.23
N GLY A 195 13.52 7.29 3.32
CA GLY A 195 14.26 7.04 4.55
C GLY A 195 15.72 7.46 4.51
N PRO A 196 16.47 7.26 5.60
CA PRO A 196 17.90 7.53 5.66
C PRO A 196 18.71 6.33 5.21
N THR A 197 19.90 6.54 4.65
CA THR A 197 20.89 5.46 4.56
C THR A 197 21.69 5.34 5.86
N VAL A 198 22.25 4.17 6.08
CA VAL A 198 23.04 3.83 7.26
C VAL A 198 24.41 3.34 6.80
N GLU A 199 25.45 4.11 7.15
CA GLU A 199 26.81 3.82 6.77
C GLU A 199 27.58 3.27 7.97
N ALA A 200 27.90 2.00 7.94
CA ALA A 200 28.51 1.32 9.08
C ALA A 200 29.91 1.88 9.40
N ILE A 201 30.18 2.17 10.67
CA ILE A 201 31.51 2.43 11.22
C ILE A 201 32.11 1.12 11.74
N ASP A 202 31.30 0.36 12.47
CA ASP A 202 31.56 -0.99 12.99
C ASP A 202 30.22 -1.71 13.19
N PRO A 203 30.17 -2.98 13.62
CA PRO A 203 28.91 -3.70 13.82
C PRO A 203 27.90 -3.06 14.81
N VAL A 204 28.31 -2.01 15.53
CA VAL A 204 27.49 -1.36 16.58
C VAL A 204 27.17 0.09 16.25
N ARG A 205 28.05 0.79 15.53
CA ARG A 205 27.96 2.24 15.28
C ARG A 205 27.90 2.52 13.78
N TYR A 206 27.16 3.56 13.44
CA TYR A 206 26.96 3.98 12.05
C TYR A 206 26.81 5.50 11.94
N LEU A 207 26.93 6.01 10.72
CA LEU A 207 26.56 7.36 10.31
C LEU A 207 25.19 7.27 9.61
N SER A 208 24.31 8.21 9.90
CA SER A 208 22.99 8.28 9.27
C SER A 208 22.39 9.68 9.42
N ASN A 209 21.32 9.95 8.67
CA ASN A 209 20.54 11.17 8.72
C ASN A 209 19.29 11.01 9.62
N HIS A 210 18.69 12.14 10.03
CA HIS A 210 17.48 12.15 10.88
C HIS A 210 16.16 11.87 10.12
N SER A 211 16.21 11.47 8.88
CA SER A 211 15.01 11.19 8.09
C SER A 211 14.21 10.04 8.69
N THR A 212 12.88 10.16 8.69
CA THR A 212 11.95 9.13 9.13
C THR A 212 11.32 8.34 7.98
N GLY A 213 11.55 8.75 6.74
CA GLY A 213 10.93 8.17 5.55
C GLY A 213 9.47 8.57 5.30
N LYS A 214 8.81 9.26 6.24
CA LYS A 214 7.37 9.59 6.16
C LYS A 214 6.95 10.21 4.83
N MET A 215 7.75 11.11 4.24
CA MET A 215 7.40 11.79 3.00
C MET A 215 7.40 10.84 1.79
N GLY A 216 8.41 9.97 1.67
CA GLY A 216 8.46 8.97 0.60
C GLY A 216 7.32 7.95 0.70
N PHE A 217 6.96 7.54 1.92
CA PHE A 217 5.80 6.66 2.14
C PHE A 217 4.47 7.35 1.82
N ALA A 218 4.33 8.65 2.10
CA ALA A 218 3.15 9.43 1.72
C ALA A 218 3.04 9.56 0.19
N LEU A 219 4.18 9.82 -0.49
CA LEU A 219 4.23 9.87 -1.95
C LEU A 219 3.91 8.51 -2.59
N ALA A 220 4.40 7.41 -2.03
CA ALA A 220 4.04 6.08 -2.51
C ALA A 220 2.53 5.85 -2.48
N ARG A 221 1.86 6.21 -1.36
CA ARG A 221 0.38 6.16 -1.27
C ARG A 221 -0.30 7.05 -2.31
N ALA A 222 0.18 8.28 -2.48
CA ALA A 222 -0.41 9.24 -3.41
C ALA A 222 -0.24 8.80 -4.87
N CYS A 223 0.92 8.25 -5.25
CA CYS A 223 1.17 7.73 -6.59
C CYS A 223 0.29 6.49 -6.88
N VAL A 224 0.13 5.56 -5.92
CA VAL A 224 -0.82 4.44 -6.05
C VAL A 224 -2.25 4.95 -6.21
N ALA A 225 -2.67 5.94 -5.43
CA ALA A 225 -4.00 6.55 -5.54
C ALA A 225 -4.22 7.22 -6.92
N ALA A 226 -3.15 7.75 -7.54
CA ALA A 226 -3.16 8.32 -8.89
C ALA A 226 -3.02 7.27 -10.02
N GLY A 227 -3.01 5.98 -9.69
CA GLY A 227 -3.03 4.86 -10.64
C GLY A 227 -1.67 4.28 -11.02
N ALA A 228 -0.58 4.68 -10.34
CA ALA A 228 0.76 4.17 -10.61
C ALA A 228 0.99 2.77 -10.02
N GLU A 229 1.86 2.01 -10.69
CA GLU A 229 2.58 0.90 -10.10
C GLU A 229 3.81 1.47 -9.35
N VAL A 230 3.94 1.19 -8.04
CA VAL A 230 4.94 1.84 -7.20
C VAL A 230 5.91 0.83 -6.60
N ILE A 231 7.22 1.10 -6.78
CA ILE A 231 8.31 0.43 -6.10
C ILE A 231 8.95 1.42 -5.13
N LEU A 232 9.00 1.07 -3.84
CA LEU A 232 9.53 1.89 -2.76
C LEU A 232 10.81 1.28 -2.21
N ILE A 233 11.95 1.90 -2.49
CA ILE A 233 13.25 1.50 -1.95
C ILE A 233 13.48 2.30 -0.66
N THR A 234 13.57 1.63 0.48
CA THR A 234 13.68 2.32 1.78
C THR A 234 14.96 1.95 2.52
N GLY A 235 15.66 2.99 2.97
CA GLY A 235 16.90 2.84 3.73
C GLY A 235 16.67 2.78 5.25
N GLY A 236 17.68 2.33 5.99
CA GLY A 236 17.79 2.49 7.43
C GLY A 236 16.77 1.75 8.27
N LYS A 237 16.15 0.68 7.80
CA LYS A 237 15.12 -0.10 8.55
C LYS A 237 13.97 0.79 9.02
N VAL A 238 13.39 1.56 8.12
CA VAL A 238 12.23 2.40 8.42
C VAL A 238 11.08 1.56 8.94
N ALA A 239 10.62 1.83 10.16
CA ALA A 239 9.58 1.07 10.86
C ALA A 239 8.14 1.43 10.44
N LEU A 240 7.96 2.13 9.30
CA LEU A 240 6.63 2.42 8.76
C LEU A 240 6.08 1.18 8.05
N PRO A 241 4.76 0.90 8.17
CA PRO A 241 4.13 -0.19 7.44
C PRO A 241 4.19 0.07 5.93
N THR A 242 4.39 -0.99 5.15
CA THR A 242 4.36 -0.91 3.69
C THR A 242 2.99 -0.43 3.23
N PRO A 243 2.90 0.63 2.40
CA PRO A 243 1.63 1.04 1.84
C PRO A 243 1.04 -0.05 0.94
N LEU A 244 -0.28 -0.14 0.91
CA LEU A 244 -0.99 -1.11 0.07
C LEU A 244 -0.65 -0.91 -1.41
N LYS A 245 -0.54 -2.01 -2.15
CA LYS A 245 -0.19 -2.05 -3.59
C LYS A 245 1.19 -1.42 -3.90
N VAL A 246 2.07 -1.36 -2.92
CA VAL A 246 3.46 -0.90 -3.09
C VAL A 246 4.40 -2.07 -2.91
N THR A 247 5.29 -2.30 -3.89
CA THR A 247 6.42 -3.21 -3.74
C THR A 247 7.51 -2.50 -2.93
N ARG A 248 7.89 -3.05 -1.76
CA ARG A 248 8.91 -2.47 -0.89
C ARG A 248 10.22 -3.26 -0.98
N ILE A 249 11.32 -2.51 -1.06
CA ILE A 249 12.69 -3.05 -1.03
C ILE A 249 13.43 -2.35 0.10
N ASP A 250 13.88 -3.11 1.10
CA ASP A 250 14.66 -2.58 2.22
C ASP A 250 16.16 -2.69 1.92
N VAL A 251 16.88 -1.59 2.10
CA VAL A 251 18.34 -1.48 1.93
C VAL A 251 18.96 -0.76 3.14
N LEU A 252 20.26 -0.86 3.33
CA LEU A 252 20.94 -0.18 4.43
C LEU A 252 21.79 0.99 3.93
N SER A 253 22.74 0.72 3.04
CA SER A 253 23.73 1.70 2.61
C SER A 253 23.30 2.48 1.37
N ALA A 254 23.99 3.60 1.11
CA ALA A 254 23.84 4.36 -0.13
C ALA A 254 24.21 3.52 -1.38
N GLN A 255 25.18 2.63 -1.25
CA GLN A 255 25.58 1.77 -2.35
C GLN A 255 24.50 0.72 -2.67
N GLU A 256 23.91 0.09 -1.66
CA GLU A 256 22.78 -0.83 -1.84
C GLU A 256 21.58 -0.11 -2.45
N MET A 257 21.27 1.10 -1.97
CA MET A 257 20.17 1.91 -2.51
C MET A 257 20.40 2.27 -3.98
N LEU A 258 21.63 2.63 -4.37
CA LEU A 258 21.97 2.88 -5.78
C LEU A 258 21.74 1.64 -6.62
N THR A 259 22.27 0.48 -6.19
CA THR A 259 22.12 -0.77 -6.91
C THR A 259 20.66 -1.16 -7.09
N ALA A 260 19.87 -1.09 -6.03
CA ALA A 260 18.45 -1.38 -6.09
C ALA A 260 17.69 -0.38 -7.00
N ALA A 261 18.03 0.92 -6.95
CA ALA A 261 17.45 1.93 -7.82
C ALA A 261 17.73 1.68 -9.29
N GLN A 262 18.98 1.33 -9.65
CA GLN A 262 19.36 0.97 -11.03
C GLN A 262 18.57 -0.24 -11.51
N GLN A 263 18.54 -1.32 -10.73
CA GLN A 263 17.81 -2.54 -11.10
C GLN A 263 16.30 -2.28 -11.30
N CYS A 264 15.69 -1.47 -10.44
CA CYS A 264 14.26 -1.13 -10.55
C CYS A 264 13.97 -0.23 -11.77
N VAL A 265 14.87 0.71 -12.06
CA VAL A 265 14.73 1.60 -13.22
C VAL A 265 14.92 0.83 -14.52
N ASP A 266 15.92 -0.06 -14.59
CA ASP A 266 16.20 -0.92 -15.75
C ASP A 266 15.16 -2.03 -15.96
N GLY A 267 14.28 -2.28 -14.97
CA GLY A 267 13.34 -3.40 -15.01
C GLY A 267 14.00 -4.78 -14.83
N THR A 268 15.27 -4.83 -14.45
CA THR A 268 16.02 -6.07 -14.28
C THR A 268 15.81 -6.74 -12.92
N HIS A 269 14.89 -6.22 -12.14
CA HIS A 269 14.55 -6.65 -10.79
C HIS A 269 13.69 -7.95 -10.73
N SER A 270 13.74 -8.81 -11.72
CA SER A 270 12.88 -9.99 -11.83
C SER A 270 13.16 -11.11 -10.79
N GLU A 271 14.17 -10.98 -9.93
CA GLU A 271 14.59 -12.03 -9.00
C GLU A 271 14.58 -11.67 -7.51
N LEU A 272 14.08 -10.50 -7.11
CA LEU A 272 13.85 -10.28 -5.68
C LEU A 272 12.54 -10.99 -5.28
N GLN A 273 12.71 -12.22 -4.83
CA GLN A 273 11.66 -13.03 -4.21
C GLN A 273 10.83 -12.16 -3.26
N TYR A 274 9.52 -12.23 -3.41
CA TYR A 274 8.57 -11.82 -2.39
C TYR A 274 8.95 -12.58 -1.11
N ILE A 275 9.64 -11.94 -0.19
CA ILE A 275 9.75 -12.43 1.18
C ILE A 275 8.38 -12.12 1.80
N SER A 276 7.44 -13.03 1.59
CA SER A 276 6.31 -13.17 2.50
C SER A 276 6.94 -13.54 3.84
N GLU A 277 6.59 -12.80 4.89
CA GLU A 277 7.00 -13.08 6.28
C GLU A 277 6.37 -14.39 6.79
N ASP A 278 6.61 -15.54 6.13
CA ASP A 278 6.13 -16.86 6.52
C ASP A 278 7.16 -17.95 6.16
N GLU A 279 8.39 -17.85 6.65
CA GLU A 279 9.25 -19.03 6.79
C GLU A 279 9.74 -19.13 8.23
N HIS A 280 8.88 -19.70 9.09
CA HIS A 280 9.33 -20.35 10.29
C HIS A 280 9.94 -21.70 9.93
N ASP A 281 11.22 -21.85 10.28
CA ASP A 281 11.97 -23.09 10.30
C ASP A 281 11.12 -24.26 10.82
N HIS A 282 10.92 -25.25 9.98
CA HIS A 282 10.58 -26.60 10.41
C HIS A 282 11.72 -27.55 10.05
N ASP A 283 12.56 -27.81 11.04
CA ASP A 283 13.44 -28.97 11.06
C ASP A 283 12.61 -30.24 10.84
N HIS A 284 12.82 -30.90 9.73
CA HIS A 284 12.30 -32.26 9.50
C HIS A 284 13.38 -33.28 9.77
N ASP A 285 13.25 -33.94 10.94
CA ASP A 285 13.91 -35.21 11.23
C ASP A 285 13.46 -36.27 10.24
N HIS A 286 14.43 -36.77 9.48
CA HIS A 286 14.24 -37.95 8.61
C HIS A 286 14.17 -39.22 9.44
N HIS A 287 13.01 -39.85 9.47
CA HIS A 287 12.89 -41.27 9.79
C HIS A 287 12.66 -42.11 8.51
N ASP A 288 13.71 -42.87 8.17
CA ASP A 288 13.69 -43.98 7.22
C ASP A 288 12.66 -45.04 7.60
N HIS A 289 11.75 -45.37 6.73
CA HIS A 289 11.11 -46.70 6.67
C HIS A 289 10.93 -47.17 5.22
N SER A 290 11.78 -48.12 4.86
CA SER A 290 11.68 -48.96 3.67
C SER A 290 10.52 -49.93 3.79
N HIS A 291 9.61 -49.99 2.82
CA HIS A 291 8.88 -51.22 2.43
C HIS A 291 8.63 -51.26 0.92
N SER A 292 9.20 -52.30 0.31
CA SER A 292 8.97 -52.78 -1.05
C SER A 292 7.60 -53.47 -1.17
N HIS A 293 6.89 -53.20 -2.24
CA HIS A 293 6.05 -54.24 -2.90
C HIS A 293 5.80 -53.85 -4.37
N ASP A 294 6.21 -54.79 -5.24
CA ASP A 294 5.88 -54.86 -6.68
C ASP A 294 4.36 -55.10 -6.90
N HIS A 295 3.81 -54.43 -7.92
CA HIS A 295 2.85 -55.04 -8.81
C HIS A 295 2.71 -54.25 -10.12
N HIS A 296 2.91 -55.00 -11.24
CA HIS A 296 2.65 -54.58 -12.60
C HIS A 296 1.16 -54.35 -12.86
N GLY A 297 0.86 -53.39 -13.72
CA GLY A 297 -0.46 -53.18 -14.32
C GLY A 297 -0.40 -52.03 -15.33
N ASP A 298 -0.13 -52.37 -16.61
CA ASP A 298 -0.24 -51.48 -17.76
C ASP A 298 -1.68 -51.01 -17.93
N CYS A 299 -1.91 -49.70 -17.96
CA CYS A 299 -3.09 -49.10 -18.59
C CYS A 299 -2.65 -47.83 -19.31
N ASP A 300 -2.61 -47.94 -20.62
CA ASP A 300 -2.43 -46.86 -21.57
C ASP A 300 -3.70 -45.99 -21.61
N CYS A 301 -3.62 -44.77 -21.11
CA CYS A 301 -4.61 -43.72 -21.32
C CYS A 301 -3.86 -42.44 -21.66
N GLY A 302 -4.03 -42.02 -22.91
CA GLY A 302 -3.38 -40.81 -23.45
C GLY A 302 -3.75 -39.59 -22.65
N ASP A 303 -2.73 -38.96 -22.12
CA ASP A 303 -2.78 -37.62 -21.53
C ASP A 303 -2.72 -36.57 -22.66
N GLU A 304 -3.88 -36.05 -23.04
CA GLU A 304 -3.96 -34.76 -23.68
C GLU A 304 -3.71 -33.73 -22.58
N GLN A 305 -2.45 -33.28 -22.48
CA GLN A 305 -2.07 -32.12 -21.66
C GLN A 305 -2.63 -30.90 -22.38
N ASP A 306 -3.76 -30.39 -21.91
CA ASP A 306 -4.15 -28.99 -22.11
C ASP A 306 -3.08 -28.08 -21.49
N VAL A 307 -2.14 -27.67 -22.34
CA VAL A 307 -1.18 -26.60 -22.00
C VAL A 307 -2.00 -25.32 -21.87
N VAL A 308 -2.37 -24.99 -20.64
CA VAL A 308 -2.78 -23.63 -20.29
C VAL A 308 -1.54 -22.76 -20.52
N THR A 309 -1.44 -22.17 -21.70
CA THR A 309 -0.50 -21.12 -21.98
C THR A 309 -0.92 -19.88 -21.18
N THR A 310 -0.42 -19.79 -19.95
CA THR A 310 -0.28 -18.47 -19.31
C THR A 310 0.73 -17.70 -20.15
N SER A 311 0.26 -16.76 -20.95
CA SER A 311 1.11 -15.77 -21.60
C SER A 311 1.76 -14.91 -20.53
N THR A 312 2.90 -15.33 -20.01
CA THR A 312 3.81 -14.45 -19.30
C THR A 312 4.48 -13.59 -20.38
N ASP A 313 3.89 -12.41 -20.61
CA ASP A 313 4.60 -11.35 -21.29
C ASP A 313 5.61 -10.78 -20.26
N ASP A 314 6.72 -11.51 -20.09
CA ASP A 314 7.89 -11.09 -19.32
C ASP A 314 8.70 -10.03 -20.10
N SER A 315 8.03 -9.04 -20.69
CA SER A 315 8.71 -7.86 -21.19
C SER A 315 9.27 -7.10 -20.00
N VAL A 316 10.61 -6.99 -19.97
CA VAL A 316 11.34 -6.16 -19.00
C VAL A 316 10.71 -4.77 -18.97
N ARG A 317 9.97 -4.47 -17.91
CA ARG A 317 9.25 -3.19 -17.79
C ARG A 317 10.11 -2.19 -17.04
N VAL A 318 10.67 -1.21 -17.77
CA VAL A 318 11.45 -0.10 -17.21
C VAL A 318 10.56 0.89 -16.43
N ALA A 319 11.18 1.68 -15.56
CA ALA A 319 10.46 2.74 -14.86
C ALA A 319 10.18 3.93 -15.79
N ASP A 320 9.04 4.59 -15.55
CA ASP A 320 8.67 5.87 -16.20
C ASP A 320 9.15 7.06 -15.37
N ILE A 321 9.13 6.94 -14.04
CA ILE A 321 9.35 8.05 -13.10
C ILE A 321 10.27 7.57 -11.96
N PHE A 322 11.26 8.40 -11.61
CA PHE A 322 12.11 8.22 -10.45
C PHE A 322 11.97 9.39 -9.47
N ILE A 323 11.63 9.13 -8.22
CA ILE A 323 11.45 10.15 -7.18
C ILE A 323 12.45 9.90 -6.05
N ALA A 324 13.42 10.80 -5.89
CA ALA A 324 14.48 10.67 -4.90
C ALA A 324 14.14 11.46 -3.62
N THR A 325 13.47 10.80 -2.64
CA THR A 325 13.15 11.43 -1.34
C THR A 325 14.04 10.94 -0.21
N ALA A 326 14.90 9.96 -0.45
CA ALA A 326 15.80 9.42 0.56
C ALA A 326 16.81 10.47 1.04
N ALA A 327 17.08 10.48 2.33
CA ALA A 327 18.17 11.26 2.93
C ALA A 327 19.45 10.41 2.92
N VAL A 328 20.09 10.37 1.76
CA VAL A 328 21.35 9.64 1.56
C VAL A 328 22.46 10.35 2.31
N ALA A 329 23.29 9.60 3.06
CA ALA A 329 24.46 10.16 3.70
C ALA A 329 25.50 10.58 2.64
N ASP A 330 26.00 11.81 2.72
CA ASP A 330 27.00 12.32 1.76
C ASP A 330 28.33 11.58 1.84
N TYR A 331 28.66 11.03 3.02
CA TYR A 331 29.92 10.36 3.32
C TYR A 331 29.70 9.04 4.03
N ARG A 332 30.60 8.08 3.76
CA ARG A 332 30.75 6.82 4.49
C ARG A 332 32.16 6.64 5.00
N THR A 333 32.37 5.73 5.92
CA THR A 333 33.72 5.30 6.29
C THR A 333 34.41 4.65 5.09
N GLU A 334 35.70 4.93 4.90
CA GLU A 334 36.51 4.31 3.83
C GLU A 334 36.48 2.77 3.95
N GLU A 335 36.64 2.27 5.18
CA GLU A 335 36.48 0.88 5.55
C GLU A 335 35.69 0.75 6.85
N ALA A 336 34.66 -0.07 6.86
CA ALA A 336 33.95 -0.42 8.07
C ALA A 336 34.75 -1.46 8.88
N ALA A 337 34.96 -1.21 10.17
CA ALA A 337 35.68 -2.15 11.03
C ALA A 337 34.86 -3.44 11.18
N PRO A 338 35.43 -4.64 10.93
CA PRO A 338 34.73 -5.92 11.02
C PRO A 338 34.34 -6.29 12.46
N GLN A 339 34.93 -5.63 13.45
CA GLN A 339 34.65 -5.82 14.87
C GLN A 339 34.47 -4.48 15.57
N LYS A 340 33.70 -4.47 16.67
CA LYS A 340 33.50 -3.30 17.51
C LYS A 340 34.83 -2.66 17.91
N ILE A 341 35.06 -1.41 17.53
CA ILE A 341 36.24 -0.62 17.88
C ILE A 341 36.24 -0.39 19.40
N LYS A 342 37.29 -0.86 20.09
CA LYS A 342 37.44 -0.69 21.52
C LYS A 342 37.89 0.74 21.85
N LYS A 343 37.39 1.28 22.97
CA LYS A 343 37.82 2.59 23.49
C LYS A 343 39.23 2.48 24.07
N THR A 344 40.23 2.76 23.26
CA THR A 344 41.66 2.75 23.68
C THR A 344 42.27 4.14 23.81
N GLN A 345 41.60 5.17 23.28
CA GLN A 345 42.05 6.53 23.26
C GLN A 345 40.89 7.51 23.54
N ASP A 346 41.20 8.73 23.98
CA ASP A 346 40.19 9.76 24.24
C ASP A 346 39.55 10.35 22.98
N ALA A 347 40.16 10.15 21.82
CA ALA A 347 39.69 10.61 20.53
C ALA A 347 39.75 9.45 19.49
N MET A 348 38.84 9.46 18.53
CA MET A 348 38.81 8.57 17.39
C MET A 348 38.79 9.37 16.10
N MET A 349 39.65 9.00 15.15
CA MET A 349 39.66 9.59 13.80
C MET A 349 39.00 8.60 12.84
N LEU A 350 38.10 9.09 12.00
CA LEU A 350 37.46 8.33 10.93
C LEU A 350 37.82 8.96 9.59
N ASN A 351 38.34 8.17 8.67
CA ASN A 351 38.51 8.61 7.28
C ASN A 351 37.16 8.43 6.57
N LEU A 352 36.64 9.53 6.03
CA LEU A 352 35.38 9.55 5.32
C LEU A 352 35.61 9.74 3.83
N VAL A 353 34.94 8.93 3.01
CA VAL A 353 34.89 9.03 1.56
C VAL A 353 33.47 9.36 1.11
N LYS A 354 33.34 10.03 -0.05
CA LYS A 354 32.02 10.39 -0.59
C LYS A 354 31.21 9.15 -0.98
N ASN A 355 29.95 9.19 -0.67
CA ASN A 355 28.97 8.25 -1.21
C ASN A 355 28.62 8.57 -2.67
N PRO A 356 28.10 7.61 -3.44
CA PRO A 356 27.61 7.88 -4.79
C PRO A 356 26.39 8.83 -4.73
N ASP A 357 26.33 9.74 -5.70
CA ASP A 357 25.15 10.59 -5.90
C ASP A 357 24.10 9.80 -6.70
N ILE A 358 23.17 9.15 -5.97
CA ILE A 358 22.17 8.27 -6.57
C ILE A 358 21.33 9.03 -7.60
N LEU A 359 20.86 10.22 -7.24
CA LEU A 359 20.00 11.03 -8.10
C LEU A 359 20.72 11.41 -9.40
N ALA A 360 21.97 11.91 -9.32
CA ALA A 360 22.75 12.26 -10.50
C ALA A 360 23.09 11.03 -11.34
N THR A 361 23.43 9.91 -10.70
CA THR A 361 23.78 8.66 -11.40
C THR A 361 22.61 8.14 -12.23
N ILE A 362 21.42 8.07 -11.64
CA ILE A 362 20.20 7.59 -12.32
C ILE A 362 19.78 8.56 -13.43
N SER A 363 19.68 9.85 -13.16
CA SER A 363 19.18 10.84 -14.12
C SER A 363 20.08 11.00 -15.36
N LEU A 364 21.40 10.85 -15.20
CA LEU A 364 22.35 10.94 -16.30
C LEU A 364 22.41 9.66 -17.14
N ALA A 365 22.17 8.50 -16.51
CA ALA A 365 22.13 7.22 -17.21
C ALA A 365 20.82 7.01 -18.00
N HIS A 366 19.71 7.63 -17.59
CA HIS A 366 18.37 7.46 -18.15
C HIS A 366 17.75 8.81 -18.55
N PRO A 367 18.14 9.42 -19.70
CA PRO A 367 17.62 10.71 -20.13
C PRO A 367 16.10 10.72 -20.42
N GLU A 368 15.54 9.54 -20.72
CA GLU A 368 14.11 9.33 -20.98
C GLU A 368 13.28 9.31 -19.71
N LEU A 369 13.88 8.98 -18.57
CA LEU A 369 13.21 8.89 -17.27
C LEU A 369 12.75 10.27 -16.81
N PHE A 370 11.55 10.35 -16.22
CA PHE A 370 11.09 11.56 -15.55
C PHE A 370 11.64 11.57 -14.12
N VAL A 371 12.47 12.56 -13.78
CA VAL A 371 13.21 12.55 -12.53
C VAL A 371 12.82 13.70 -11.61
N VAL A 372 12.44 13.35 -10.37
CA VAL A 372 12.07 14.29 -9.32
C VAL A 372 13.09 14.22 -8.18
N GLY A 373 13.78 15.34 -7.92
CA GLY A 373 14.68 15.48 -6.78
C GLY A 373 13.99 16.08 -5.56
N PHE A 374 14.56 15.81 -4.38
CA PHE A 374 14.21 16.49 -3.12
C PHE A 374 15.43 17.20 -2.56
N ALA A 375 15.21 18.38 -2.00
CA ALA A 375 16.24 19.13 -1.31
C ALA A 375 15.70 19.72 0.00
N ALA A 376 16.57 19.77 1.00
CA ALA A 376 16.33 20.43 2.26
C ALA A 376 17.39 21.55 2.40
N GLU A 377 16.96 22.80 2.30
CA GLU A 377 17.85 23.96 2.29
C GLU A 377 17.50 24.87 3.46
N THR A 378 18.51 25.58 3.96
CA THR A 378 18.35 26.55 5.06
C THR A 378 18.47 28.00 4.61
N GLN A 379 19.04 28.23 3.41
CA GLN A 379 19.31 29.55 2.83
C GLN A 379 19.26 29.46 1.31
N ASP A 380 18.88 30.53 0.64
CA ASP A 380 18.89 30.67 -0.84
C ASP A 380 18.28 29.49 -1.60
N VAL A 381 17.11 29.01 -1.09
CA VAL A 381 16.43 27.78 -1.54
C VAL A 381 16.31 27.73 -3.08
N GLU A 382 15.87 28.83 -3.70
CA GLU A 382 15.69 28.90 -5.15
C GLU A 382 17.01 28.72 -5.92
N HIS A 383 18.06 29.42 -5.51
CA HIS A 383 19.36 29.38 -6.19
C HIS A 383 19.94 27.95 -6.17
N TYR A 384 19.93 27.31 -5.00
CA TYR A 384 20.43 25.92 -4.86
C TYR A 384 19.55 24.90 -5.56
N ALA A 385 18.24 25.08 -5.54
CA ALA A 385 17.30 24.21 -6.24
C ALA A 385 17.52 24.23 -7.76
N ARG A 386 17.59 25.44 -8.35
CA ARG A 386 17.85 25.62 -9.79
C ARG A 386 19.22 25.07 -10.20
N GLY A 387 20.25 25.30 -9.36
CA GLY A 387 21.57 24.72 -9.61
C GLY A 387 21.54 23.17 -9.64
N LYS A 388 20.79 22.53 -8.75
CA LYS A 388 20.61 21.07 -8.74
C LYS A 388 19.78 20.58 -9.91
N LEU A 389 18.70 21.28 -10.31
CA LEU A 389 17.92 20.96 -11.50
C LEU A 389 18.80 20.80 -12.74
N ILE A 390 19.66 21.80 -13.00
CA ILE A 390 20.52 21.83 -14.16
C ILE A 390 21.65 20.78 -14.04
N SER A 391 22.38 20.79 -12.93
CA SER A 391 23.59 19.96 -12.76
C SER A 391 23.28 18.46 -12.70
N LYS A 392 22.06 18.08 -12.27
CA LYS A 392 21.61 16.68 -12.19
C LYS A 392 20.57 16.32 -13.24
N ASN A 393 20.32 17.19 -14.22
CA ASN A 393 19.36 16.95 -15.32
C ASN A 393 17.97 16.49 -14.82
N LEU A 394 17.39 17.19 -13.85
CA LEU A 394 16.09 16.84 -13.27
C LEU A 394 14.94 17.50 -14.04
N ASP A 395 13.76 16.88 -13.97
CA ASP A 395 12.52 17.48 -14.46
C ASP A 395 11.90 18.41 -13.41
N LEU A 396 11.85 17.96 -12.16
CA LEU A 396 11.34 18.70 -11.00
C LEU A 396 12.29 18.59 -9.81
N ILE A 397 12.28 19.62 -8.94
CA ILE A 397 12.87 19.53 -7.60
C ILE A 397 11.91 20.12 -6.57
N ALA A 398 11.61 19.35 -5.53
CA ALA A 398 10.79 19.76 -4.40
C ALA A 398 11.71 20.14 -3.23
N CYS A 399 11.64 21.40 -2.79
CA CYS A 399 12.51 21.94 -1.78
C CYS A 399 11.75 22.28 -0.50
N ASN A 400 12.24 21.77 0.63
CA ASN A 400 11.80 22.16 1.97
C ASN A 400 12.69 23.27 2.51
N ASP A 401 12.08 24.29 3.11
CA ASP A 401 12.79 25.21 3.97
C ASP A 401 12.87 24.63 5.40
N VAL A 402 13.99 23.98 5.71
CA VAL A 402 14.22 23.37 7.04
C VAL A 402 14.71 24.36 8.10
N SER A 403 14.86 25.65 7.79
CA SER A 403 15.12 26.69 8.79
C SER A 403 13.93 26.87 9.74
N ARG A 404 12.73 26.48 9.33
CA ARG A 404 11.48 26.55 10.10
C ARG A 404 11.34 25.34 11.01
N ALA A 405 11.30 25.57 12.32
CA ALA A 405 11.19 24.52 13.34
C ALA A 405 9.84 23.75 13.32
N ASP A 406 8.80 24.32 12.70
CA ASP A 406 7.43 23.75 12.63
C ASP A 406 7.21 22.80 11.44
N ILE A 407 8.18 22.74 10.52
CA ILE A 407 8.18 21.84 9.36
C ILE A 407 9.56 21.20 9.24
N GLY A 408 9.67 19.89 9.39
CA GLY A 408 10.97 19.21 9.34
C GLY A 408 10.85 17.71 9.23
N PHE A 409 11.98 17.00 9.32
CA PHE A 409 12.03 15.55 9.10
C PHE A 409 11.12 14.75 10.03
N ALA A 410 11.00 15.16 11.31
CA ALA A 410 10.17 14.47 12.31
C ALA A 410 8.71 14.96 12.35
N SER A 411 8.40 16.14 11.79
CA SER A 411 7.05 16.70 11.77
C SER A 411 6.11 15.86 10.91
N ASP A 412 4.82 15.85 11.24
CA ASP A 412 3.77 15.28 10.38
C ASP A 412 3.31 16.27 9.29
N ASP A 413 3.61 17.57 9.47
CA ASP A 413 3.36 18.61 8.49
C ASP A 413 4.59 18.90 7.64
N ASN A 414 4.37 19.48 6.46
CA ASN A 414 5.40 19.96 5.57
C ASN A 414 4.91 21.19 4.77
N ALA A 415 5.86 21.96 4.21
CA ALA A 415 5.63 22.97 3.18
C ALA A 415 6.77 22.87 2.19
N MET A 416 6.49 23.01 0.89
CA MET A 416 7.48 22.82 -0.16
C MET A 416 7.33 23.86 -1.27
N GLN A 417 8.44 24.23 -1.88
CA GLN A 417 8.43 24.89 -3.17
C GLN A 417 8.93 23.92 -4.24
N VAL A 418 8.14 23.71 -5.28
CA VAL A 418 8.47 22.85 -6.42
C VAL A 418 8.95 23.73 -7.55
N PHE A 419 10.17 23.48 -8.03
CA PHE A 419 10.73 24.16 -9.20
C PHE A 419 10.75 23.21 -10.38
N PHE A 420 10.50 23.74 -11.56
CA PHE A 420 10.45 23.00 -12.82
C PHE A 420 11.72 23.27 -13.63
N SER A 421 12.13 22.29 -14.43
CA SER A 421 13.15 22.47 -15.45
C SER A 421 12.65 23.45 -16.50
N GLU A 422 13.56 24.16 -17.18
CA GLU A 422 13.28 25.10 -18.28
C GLU A 422 12.56 24.45 -19.48
N ARG A 423 12.41 23.12 -19.46
CA ARG A 423 11.63 22.35 -20.47
C ARG A 423 10.12 22.55 -20.33
N TYR A 424 9.65 23.05 -19.17
CA TYR A 424 8.23 23.19 -18.84
C TYR A 424 7.85 24.66 -18.76
N GLU A 425 6.56 24.97 -19.03
CA GLU A 425 6.05 26.33 -18.99
C GLU A 425 6.00 26.92 -17.57
N ASN A 426 5.77 26.06 -16.58
CA ASN A 426 5.74 26.47 -15.17
C ASN A 426 7.17 26.73 -14.67
N ASP A 427 7.35 27.79 -13.88
CA ASP A 427 8.61 28.10 -13.24
C ASP A 427 8.72 27.49 -11.82
N SER A 428 7.73 27.77 -10.98
CA SER A 428 7.63 27.19 -9.65
C SER A 428 6.20 27.17 -9.10
N VAL A 429 5.92 26.26 -8.15
CA VAL A 429 4.66 26.17 -7.42
C VAL A 429 4.95 26.05 -5.92
N MET A 430 4.27 26.86 -5.11
CA MET A 430 4.34 26.78 -3.64
C MET A 430 3.26 25.82 -3.13
N LEU A 431 3.67 24.82 -2.35
CA LEU A 431 2.79 23.95 -1.58
C LEU A 431 2.77 24.46 -0.14
N GLU A 432 1.66 25.06 0.24
CA GLU A 432 1.46 25.63 1.57
C GLU A 432 1.51 24.56 2.66
N LYS A 433 1.78 24.98 3.90
CA LYS A 433 1.87 24.06 5.04
C LYS A 433 0.60 23.21 5.19
N ALA A 434 0.79 21.89 5.09
CA ALA A 434 -0.24 20.88 5.25
C ALA A 434 0.39 19.57 5.76
N SER A 435 -0.45 18.58 6.06
CA SER A 435 0.04 17.23 6.38
C SER A 435 0.87 16.65 5.22
N LYS A 436 1.84 15.80 5.53
CA LYS A 436 2.68 15.13 4.52
C LYS A 436 1.86 14.36 3.49
N ASP A 437 0.74 13.76 3.90
CA ASP A 437 -0.17 13.09 2.96
C ASP A 437 -0.78 14.10 1.97
N LYS A 438 -1.24 15.28 2.45
CA LYS A 438 -1.80 16.31 1.56
C LYS A 438 -0.78 16.90 0.61
N ILE A 439 0.44 17.16 1.10
CA ILE A 439 1.56 17.60 0.25
C ILE A 439 1.90 16.54 -0.80
N ALA A 440 1.89 15.25 -0.43
CA ALA A 440 2.15 14.15 -1.34
C ALA A 440 1.08 14.03 -2.43
N GLU A 441 -0.21 14.20 -2.11
CA GLU A 441 -1.30 14.24 -3.08
C GLU A 441 -1.09 15.38 -4.11
N GLN A 442 -0.79 16.59 -3.63
CA GLN A 442 -0.54 17.75 -4.49
C GLN A 442 0.68 17.53 -5.40
N LEU A 443 1.76 16.98 -4.83
CA LEU A 443 2.98 16.71 -5.59
C LEU A 443 2.76 15.60 -6.62
N ALA A 444 2.03 14.53 -6.31
CA ALA A 444 1.67 13.48 -7.26
C ALA A 444 0.83 14.03 -8.43
N SER A 445 -0.10 14.98 -8.16
CA SER A 445 -0.86 15.68 -9.22
C SER A 445 0.06 16.50 -10.13
N ILE A 446 0.97 17.29 -9.55
CA ILE A 446 1.96 18.09 -10.31
C ILE A 446 2.83 17.18 -11.20
N ILE A 447 3.33 16.07 -10.64
CA ILE A 447 4.13 15.10 -11.38
C ILE A 447 3.33 14.53 -12.54
N GLY A 448 2.10 14.07 -12.29
CA GLY A 448 1.23 13.49 -13.33
C GLY A 448 0.91 14.47 -14.46
N GLU A 449 0.57 15.71 -14.14
CA GLU A 449 0.31 16.79 -15.11
C GLU A 449 1.56 17.10 -15.95
N THR A 450 2.73 17.15 -15.30
CA THR A 450 4.00 17.46 -15.99
C THR A 450 4.46 16.30 -16.88
N VAL A 451 4.29 15.05 -16.43
CA VAL A 451 4.55 13.85 -17.27
C VAL A 451 3.65 13.83 -18.49
N TRP A 452 2.37 14.18 -18.32
CA TRP A 452 1.44 14.28 -19.45
C TRP A 452 1.87 15.36 -20.46
N GLN A 453 2.32 16.54 -19.99
CA GLN A 453 2.87 17.60 -20.87
C GLN A 453 4.09 17.13 -21.65
N ARG A 454 5.04 16.43 -20.98
CA ARG A 454 6.25 15.89 -21.63
C ARG A 454 5.96 14.93 -22.78
N HIS A 455 4.86 14.19 -22.73
CA HIS A 455 4.49 13.21 -23.76
C HIS A 455 3.70 13.83 -24.91
N ASN A 456 3.14 15.05 -24.73
CA ASN A 456 2.29 15.71 -25.70
C ASN A 456 2.92 16.99 -26.30
N SER A 457 4.16 17.33 -25.92
CA SER A 457 5.00 18.40 -26.49
C SER A 457 6.01 17.81 -27.46
#